data_d668c2d6e8898e6cec0949fea24063c3
#
_entry.id   d668c2d6e8898e6cec0949fea24063c3
#
_cell.length_a   1.000
_cell.length_b   1.000
_cell.length_c   1.000
_cell.angle_alpha   90.00
_cell.angle_beta   90.00
_cell.angle_gamma   90.00
#
_symmetry.space_group_name_H-M   'P 1'
#
loop_
_entity.id
_entity.type
_entity.pdbx_description
1 polymer ?
#
loop_
_entity_poly.entity_id
_entity_poly.type
_entity_poly.pdbx_seq_one_letter_code
_entity_poly.pdbx_strand_id
1 'polypeptide(L)'
;LLSKFVWDKMKKNGRGIIIFVSSRAGVEGFDNESAYCAAKHGLEGLMKSLSIEGSSIGIQVFTITPGMFMNTPMSEQNYTDEYKKKWVDPIELTPAFLKLASGKYKHLIGKHVNAWDLSNKDKK
;
A
#
# COMPACT_ATOMS: atom_id res chain seq x y z
N LEU A 1 -8.78 -12.26 -1.92
CA LEU A 1 -9.26 -13.47 -1.25
C LEU A 1 -9.07 -13.42 0.26
N LEU A 2 -7.89 -13.08 0.77
CA LEU A 2 -7.67 -12.88 2.22
C LEU A 2 -8.63 -11.84 2.80
N SER A 3 -8.86 -10.73 2.09
CA SER A 3 -9.79 -9.69 2.50
C SER A 3 -11.21 -10.23 2.75
N LYS A 4 -11.68 -11.16 1.91
CA LYS A 4 -13.00 -11.78 2.08
C LYS A 4 -13.10 -12.54 3.41
N PHE A 5 -12.06 -13.29 3.77
CA PHE A 5 -12.09 -14.09 5.01
C PHE A 5 -12.05 -13.23 6.28
N VAL A 6 -11.38 -12.07 6.25
CA VAL A 6 -11.29 -11.19 7.41
C VAL A 6 -12.44 -10.18 7.49
N TRP A 7 -13.13 -9.91 6.37
CA TRP A 7 -14.16 -8.88 6.25
C TRP A 7 -15.29 -9.07 7.25
N ASP A 8 -15.89 -10.25 7.28
CA ASP A 8 -17.02 -10.55 8.17
C ASP A 8 -16.62 -10.45 9.64
N LYS A 9 -15.39 -10.85 9.97
CA LYS A 9 -14.86 -10.71 11.33
C LYS A 9 -14.67 -9.25 11.71
N MET A 10 -14.12 -8.44 10.82
CA MET A 10 -13.93 -7.00 11.01
C MET A 10 -15.29 -6.29 11.13
N LYS A 11 -16.25 -6.62 10.25
CA LYS A 11 -17.62 -6.10 10.29
C LYS A 11 -18.30 -6.41 11.63
N LYS A 12 -18.22 -7.66 12.09
CA LYS A 12 -18.78 -8.09 13.38
C LYS A 12 -18.17 -7.32 14.55
N ASN A 13 -16.87 -7.01 14.48
CA ASN A 13 -16.16 -6.26 15.51
C ASN A 13 -16.36 -4.74 15.39
N GLY A 14 -17.03 -4.24 14.34
CA GLY A 14 -17.23 -2.81 14.07
C GLY A 14 -15.93 -2.03 13.79
N ARG A 15 -14.84 -2.74 13.52
CA ARG A 15 -13.53 -2.14 13.19
C ARG A 15 -12.64 -3.08 12.39
N GLY A 16 -11.85 -2.53 11.51
CA GLY A 16 -10.83 -3.26 10.76
C GLY A 16 -9.93 -2.33 9.97
N ILE A 17 -8.74 -2.80 9.64
CA ILE A 17 -7.81 -2.07 8.80
C ILE A 17 -7.24 -3.05 7.77
N ILE A 18 -7.35 -2.68 6.49
CA ILE A 18 -6.79 -3.44 5.37
C ILE A 18 -5.82 -2.53 4.63
N ILE A 19 -4.59 -2.96 4.52
CA ILE A 19 -3.53 -2.26 3.79
C ILE A 19 -3.05 -3.16 2.66
N PHE A 20 -3.34 -2.80 1.42
CA PHE A 20 -2.82 -3.50 0.26
C PHE A 20 -1.47 -2.93 -0.15
N VAL A 21 -0.47 -3.77 -0.32
CA VAL A 21 0.83 -3.34 -0.84
C VAL A 21 0.73 -3.24 -2.37
N SER A 22 0.71 -2.02 -2.85
CA SER A 22 0.63 -1.66 -4.25
C SER A 22 2.00 -1.28 -4.84
N SER A 23 2.01 -0.53 -5.91
CA SER A 23 3.18 -0.05 -6.62
C SER A 23 2.80 1.22 -7.39
N ARG A 24 3.79 1.97 -7.87
CA ARG A 24 3.59 2.98 -8.93
C ARG A 24 2.88 2.40 -10.14
N ALA A 25 3.14 1.13 -10.46
CA ALA A 25 2.46 0.39 -11.53
C ALA A 25 0.95 0.21 -11.31
N GLY A 26 0.41 0.58 -10.15
CA GLY A 26 -1.03 0.64 -9.88
C GLY A 26 -1.70 1.95 -10.32
N VAL A 27 -0.91 2.98 -10.64
CA VAL A 27 -1.39 4.31 -11.04
C VAL A 27 -0.70 4.84 -12.30
N GLU A 28 0.37 4.20 -12.75
CA GLU A 28 1.14 4.53 -13.95
C GLU A 28 1.33 3.29 -14.82
N GLY A 29 1.62 3.47 -16.12
CA GLY A 29 2.04 2.41 -17.03
C GLY A 29 3.54 2.31 -17.12
N PHE A 30 4.06 1.09 -17.31
CA PHE A 30 5.48 0.81 -17.54
C PHE A 30 5.66 -0.12 -18.73
N ASP A 31 6.71 0.12 -19.52
CA ASP A 31 7.06 -0.71 -20.66
C ASP A 31 7.40 -2.13 -20.20
N ASN A 32 6.95 -3.13 -20.98
CA ASN A 32 7.10 -4.55 -20.70
C ASN A 32 6.50 -5.06 -19.36
N GLU A 33 5.66 -4.25 -18.69
CA GLU A 33 5.02 -4.58 -17.40
C GLU A 33 3.49 -4.63 -17.49
N SER A 34 2.89 -4.88 -18.66
CA SER A 34 1.44 -4.79 -18.86
C SER A 34 0.63 -5.64 -17.89
N ALA A 35 1.01 -6.89 -17.66
CA ALA A 35 0.33 -7.78 -16.73
C ALA A 35 0.48 -7.32 -15.28
N TYR A 36 1.65 -6.85 -14.87
CA TYR A 36 1.90 -6.31 -13.54
C TYR A 36 1.13 -5.01 -13.30
N CYS A 37 1.15 -4.09 -14.28
CA CYS A 37 0.36 -2.86 -14.22
C CYS A 37 -1.14 -3.17 -14.12
N ALA A 38 -1.66 -4.08 -14.93
CA ALA A 38 -3.07 -4.48 -14.86
C ALA A 38 -3.44 -5.04 -13.49
N ALA A 39 -2.60 -5.91 -12.92
CA ALA A 39 -2.83 -6.47 -11.58
C ALA A 39 -2.82 -5.39 -10.49
N LYS A 40 -1.89 -4.45 -10.54
CA LYS A 40 -1.77 -3.37 -9.54
C LYS A 40 -2.88 -2.32 -9.71
N HIS A 41 -3.30 -1.97 -10.93
CA HIS A 41 -4.48 -1.12 -11.16
C HIS A 41 -5.77 -1.80 -10.66
N GLY A 42 -5.90 -3.11 -10.86
CA GLY A 42 -7.02 -3.87 -10.28
C GLY A 42 -7.05 -3.81 -8.76
N LEU A 43 -5.87 -3.84 -8.12
CA LEU A 43 -5.75 -3.70 -6.67
C LEU A 43 -6.17 -2.30 -6.17
N GLU A 44 -5.85 -1.25 -6.92
CA GLU A 44 -6.30 0.13 -6.62
C GLU A 44 -7.83 0.26 -6.75
N GLY A 45 -8.41 -0.34 -7.79
CA GLY A 45 -9.87 -0.38 -7.94
C GLY A 45 -10.56 -1.14 -6.80
N LEU A 46 -10.03 -2.30 -6.42
CA LEU A 46 -10.52 -3.08 -5.28
C LEU A 46 -10.45 -2.29 -3.98
N MET A 47 -9.34 -1.63 -3.69
CA MET A 47 -9.17 -0.78 -2.51
C MET A 47 -10.23 0.31 -2.46
N LYS A 48 -10.46 1.02 -3.55
CA LYS A 48 -11.46 2.09 -3.63
C LYS A 48 -12.87 1.58 -3.33
N SER A 49 -13.28 0.46 -3.92
CA SER A 49 -14.59 -0.16 -3.67
C SER A 49 -14.73 -0.58 -2.21
N LEU A 50 -13.75 -1.32 -1.68
CA LEU A 50 -13.77 -1.77 -0.29
C LEU A 50 -13.71 -0.62 0.72
N SER A 51 -13.08 0.51 0.38
CA SER A 51 -13.07 1.68 1.27
C SER A 51 -14.45 2.33 1.38
N ILE A 52 -15.24 2.33 0.30
CA ILE A 52 -16.62 2.81 0.30
C ILE A 52 -17.50 1.86 1.11
N GLU A 53 -17.43 0.56 0.81
CA GLU A 53 -18.20 -0.46 1.52
C GLU A 53 -17.88 -0.52 3.02
N GLY A 54 -16.60 -0.33 3.38
CA GLY A 54 -16.11 -0.38 4.76
C GLY A 54 -16.48 0.85 5.60
N SER A 55 -16.76 1.98 4.96
CA SER A 55 -16.94 3.27 5.65
C SER A 55 -18.05 3.25 6.70
N SER A 56 -19.18 2.59 6.41
CA SER A 56 -20.34 2.51 7.31
C SER A 56 -20.21 1.45 8.41
N ILE A 57 -19.21 0.57 8.31
CA ILE A 57 -19.02 -0.57 9.23
C ILE A 57 -17.68 -0.54 9.97
N GLY A 58 -16.98 0.60 9.92
CA GLY A 58 -15.76 0.83 10.67
C GLY A 58 -14.51 0.16 10.09
N ILE A 59 -14.52 -0.24 8.81
CA ILE A 59 -13.35 -0.82 8.14
C ILE A 59 -12.64 0.26 7.30
N GLN A 60 -11.36 0.47 7.57
CA GLN A 60 -10.50 1.40 6.84
C GLN A 60 -9.66 0.62 5.82
N VAL A 61 -9.63 1.08 4.58
CA VAL A 61 -8.89 0.40 3.50
C VAL A 61 -7.98 1.39 2.80
N PHE A 62 -6.74 0.98 2.58
CA PHE A 62 -5.67 1.76 1.96
C PHE A 62 -4.91 0.91 0.93
N THR A 63 -4.31 1.54 -0.06
CA THR A 63 -3.13 0.99 -0.72
C THR A 63 -1.89 1.75 -0.26
N ILE A 64 -0.75 1.06 -0.24
CA ILE A 64 0.54 1.66 0.08
C ILE A 64 1.58 1.26 -0.97
N THR A 65 2.35 2.23 -1.44
CA THR A 65 3.51 2.00 -2.31
C THR A 65 4.79 2.36 -1.56
N PRO A 66 5.91 1.69 -1.79
CA PRO A 66 7.17 2.03 -1.14
C PRO A 66 7.57 3.50 -1.25
N GLY A 67 7.45 4.10 -2.45
CA GLY A 67 7.86 5.47 -2.73
C GLY A 67 9.36 5.64 -2.96
N MET A 68 10.14 4.60 -2.68
CA MET A 68 11.58 4.52 -2.93
C MET A 68 11.94 3.17 -3.53
N PHE A 69 13.14 3.06 -4.10
CA PHE A 69 13.71 1.78 -4.50
C PHE A 69 14.01 0.94 -3.24
N MET A 70 13.54 -0.30 -3.22
CA MET A 70 13.67 -1.18 -2.06
C MET A 70 14.80 -2.19 -2.27
N ASN A 71 15.63 -2.36 -1.26
CA ASN A 71 16.62 -3.44 -1.23
C ASN A 71 15.92 -4.75 -0.83
N THR A 72 15.59 -5.57 -1.82
CA THR A 72 14.93 -6.87 -1.65
C THR A 72 15.54 -7.91 -2.59
N PRO A 73 15.40 -9.21 -2.32
CA PRO A 73 15.86 -10.26 -3.25
C PRO A 73 15.31 -10.11 -4.67
N MET A 74 14.08 -9.63 -4.82
CA MET A 74 13.47 -9.37 -6.12
C MET A 74 14.15 -8.20 -6.84
N SER A 75 14.39 -7.10 -6.15
CA SER A 75 15.03 -5.92 -6.73
C SER A 75 16.52 -6.13 -7.00
N GLU A 76 17.19 -7.00 -6.23
CA GLU A 76 18.57 -7.42 -6.51
C GLU A 76 18.72 -7.98 -7.92
N GLN A 77 17.74 -8.73 -8.38
CA GLN A 77 17.73 -9.36 -9.71
C GLN A 77 17.27 -8.42 -10.82
N ASN A 78 16.40 -7.45 -10.51
CA ASN A 78 15.68 -6.66 -11.53
C ASN A 78 16.15 -5.20 -11.64
N TYR A 79 16.83 -4.67 -10.63
CA TYR A 79 17.27 -3.27 -10.66
C TYR A 79 18.65 -3.12 -11.30
N THR A 80 18.80 -2.02 -12.04
CA THR A 80 20.10 -1.57 -12.53
C THR A 80 20.99 -1.08 -11.38
N ASP A 81 22.30 -1.04 -11.58
CA ASP A 81 23.25 -0.53 -10.57
C ASP A 81 22.96 0.93 -10.19
N GLU A 82 22.37 1.71 -11.09
CA GLU A 82 21.96 3.08 -10.80
C GLU A 82 20.82 3.12 -9.76
N TYR A 83 19.83 2.25 -9.87
CA TYR A 83 18.74 2.18 -8.91
C TYR A 83 19.20 1.60 -7.56
N LYS A 84 20.13 0.63 -7.59
CA LYS A 84 20.74 0.05 -6.39
C LYS A 84 21.50 1.06 -5.55
N LYS A 85 22.10 2.09 -6.14
CA LYS A 85 22.74 3.20 -5.41
C LYS A 85 21.79 4.04 -4.57
N LYS A 86 20.50 4.01 -4.87
CA LYS A 86 19.45 4.86 -4.25
C LYS A 86 18.42 4.05 -3.45
N TRP A 87 18.60 2.74 -3.34
CA TRP A 87 17.65 1.92 -2.61
C TRP A 87 17.81 2.04 -1.10
N VAL A 88 16.72 1.73 -0.40
CA VAL A 88 16.67 1.76 1.06
C VAL A 88 16.20 0.41 1.60
N ASP A 89 16.51 0.15 2.86
CA ASP A 89 16.01 -1.04 3.55
C ASP A 89 14.51 -0.93 3.75
N PRO A 90 13.72 -1.98 3.42
CA PRO A 90 12.27 -2.00 3.66
C PRO A 90 11.87 -1.67 5.11
N ILE A 91 12.71 -1.91 6.09
CA ILE A 91 12.46 -1.59 7.50
C ILE A 91 12.18 -0.10 7.71
N GLU A 92 12.74 0.76 6.88
CA GLU A 92 12.53 2.21 6.96
C GLU A 92 11.09 2.64 6.64
N LEU A 93 10.30 1.77 6.02
CA LEU A 93 8.89 2.01 5.73
C LEU A 93 7.96 1.59 6.88
N THR A 94 8.47 0.89 7.88
CA THR A 94 7.68 0.42 9.04
C THR A 94 6.85 1.51 9.71
N PRO A 95 7.35 2.76 9.91
CA PRO A 95 6.56 3.82 10.51
C PRO A 95 5.25 4.12 9.74
N ALA A 96 5.26 4.06 8.41
CA ALA A 96 4.05 4.28 7.61
C ALA A 96 2.98 3.22 7.88
N PHE A 97 3.39 1.95 7.96
CA PHE A 97 2.46 0.86 8.27
C PHE A 97 1.89 0.99 9.69
N LEU A 98 2.71 1.32 10.68
CA LEU A 98 2.26 1.55 12.06
C LEU A 98 1.30 2.74 12.14
N LYS A 99 1.57 3.83 11.42
CA LYS A 99 0.68 5.00 11.34
C LYS A 99 -0.69 4.61 10.78
N LEU A 100 -0.75 3.90 9.66
CA LEU A 100 -2.02 3.44 9.09
C LEU A 100 -2.73 2.44 10.01
N ALA A 101 -2.00 1.49 10.59
CA ALA A 101 -2.54 0.47 11.50
C ALA A 101 -3.09 1.07 12.82
N SER A 102 -2.67 2.28 13.19
CA SER A 102 -3.20 2.99 14.37
C SER A 102 -4.68 3.39 14.23
N GLY A 103 -5.21 3.41 13.00
CA GLY A 103 -6.59 3.85 12.70
C GLY A 103 -6.81 5.36 12.77
N LYS A 104 -5.77 6.15 13.08
CA LYS A 104 -5.88 7.62 13.25
C LYS A 104 -5.84 8.39 11.93
N TYR A 105 -5.34 7.79 10.85
CA TYR A 105 -5.11 8.45 9.55
C TYR A 105 -6.34 8.35 8.63
N LYS A 106 -7.53 8.69 9.16
CA LYS A 106 -8.81 8.57 8.46
C LYS A 106 -8.88 9.35 7.14
N HIS A 107 -8.15 10.46 7.04
CA HIS A 107 -8.07 11.29 5.83
C HIS A 107 -7.36 10.60 4.64
N LEU A 108 -6.68 9.48 4.90
CA LEU A 108 -6.01 8.65 3.89
C LEU A 108 -6.85 7.44 3.44
N ILE A 109 -8.02 7.19 4.03
CA ILE A 109 -8.91 6.09 3.64
C ILE A 109 -9.27 6.21 2.16
N GLY A 110 -9.19 5.12 1.42
CA GLY A 110 -9.46 5.07 -0.02
C GLY A 110 -8.37 5.70 -0.90
N LYS A 111 -7.20 6.00 -0.35
CA LYS A 111 -6.09 6.63 -1.08
C LYS A 111 -4.91 5.69 -1.28
N HIS A 112 -4.18 5.97 -2.36
CA HIS A 112 -2.86 5.42 -2.63
C HIS A 112 -1.82 6.20 -1.81
N VAL A 113 -1.18 5.54 -0.85
CA VAL A 113 -0.28 6.18 0.12
C VAL A 113 1.18 5.90 -0.23
N ASN A 114 2.01 6.94 -0.24
CA ASN A 114 3.45 6.81 -0.35
C ASN A 114 4.04 6.52 1.04
N ALA A 115 4.64 5.33 1.21
CA ALA A 115 5.18 4.88 2.50
C ALA A 115 6.39 5.70 2.94
N TRP A 116 7.28 6.03 2.00
CA TRP A 116 8.46 6.85 2.30
C TRP A 116 8.07 8.23 2.83
N ASP A 117 7.16 8.92 2.14
CA ASP A 117 6.70 10.23 2.56
C ASP A 117 6.00 10.18 3.92
N LEU A 118 5.11 9.20 4.10
CA LEU A 118 4.41 9.04 5.37
C LEU A 118 5.34 8.67 6.53
N SER A 119 6.37 7.85 6.28
CA SER A 119 7.38 7.48 7.30
C SER A 119 8.22 8.67 7.75
N ASN A 120 8.51 9.61 6.85
CA ASN A 120 9.44 10.72 7.09
C ASN A 120 8.77 12.06 7.39
N LYS A 121 7.44 12.13 7.36
CA LYS A 121 6.67 13.37 7.50
C LYS A 121 6.91 14.12 8.83
N ASP A 122 7.29 13.40 9.88
CA ASP A 122 7.52 13.96 11.22
C ASP A 122 9.01 14.18 11.52
N LYS A 123 9.91 13.96 10.52
CA LYS A 123 11.36 14.17 10.65
C LYS A 123 11.83 15.56 10.19
N LYS A 124 10.87 16.47 9.92
CA LYS A 124 11.16 17.87 9.55
C LYS A 124 10.97 18.80 10.73
#